data_c6b780a24e9b120912b4f0f7c3cb56e9
#
_entry.id   c6b780a24e9b120912b4f0f7c3cb56e9
#
_cell.length_a   1.000
_cell.length_b   1.000
_cell.length_c   1.000
_cell.angle_alpha   90.00
_cell.angle_beta   90.00
_cell.angle_gamma   90.00
#
_symmetry.space_group_name_H-M   'P 1'
#
loop_
_entity.id
_entity.type
_entity.pdbx_description
1 polymer ?
#
loop_
_entity_poly.entity_id
_entity_poly.type
_entity_poly.pdbx_seq_one_letter_code
_entity_poly.pdbx_strand_id
1 'polypeptide(L)'
;RTMSGMRLTLGNFMNMGRALAAEHRFDSLLSRILQETIAAVQAQGGCLYLAQEQSMVAVQASWRQQALPAGQVLWQEALLGKLAQTERLTLAVDEHGWRQHLASWGPFPGPCQLVAEPLRNHRQELIGCLLLILPDCSARELASRISLIEALAGTSASAIENQRLLEEQKQLLESFIELMAGAIDAKSPYTGGHCQRVPELTRMLTEAACAQQQGPFADFRLNEEEWEAIHIASWLHDCGKVTTPEFVVDKATKLETLYDRIHEIRTRFEVLKRDGYIEALAARLPASEREAVRAEVAPLWSTLDQEFAFVAECNLGGEWMAPEKLTRLDAIASRTWLRTLDDRLGISREELKLRQSEPAAPLPCVEPLLADKAAHLIPRPVHDRLDEHNPWGFKVKVPSHLYNRGERYNLAIGRGTLTEEERYKINEHIIQTIRMLERLPFPRHLRSVPEIAGGHHERMDGKGYPRQLLGQQMSIPARIMAIADIFEALTASDRPYKSGKTVAQSLAIMQSMVREQHIDPALFALFVGSGIWRDYAERFLAPEQLDQVDSDALLAALT
;
A
#
# COMPACT_ATOMS: atom_id res chain seq x y z
N ARG A 1 -30.22 -10.46 -55.83
CA ARG A 1 -30.21 -11.31 -54.62
C ARG A 1 -28.81 -11.42 -53.97
N THR A 2 -27.70 -11.34 -54.70
CA THR A 2 -26.32 -11.40 -54.15
C THR A 2 -25.91 -10.19 -53.33
N MET A 3 -26.37 -8.99 -53.66
CA MET A 3 -26.01 -7.77 -52.90
C MET A 3 -26.74 -7.64 -51.54
N SER A 4 -27.95 -8.20 -51.41
CA SER A 4 -28.71 -8.18 -50.16
C SER A 4 -28.12 -9.15 -49.11
N GLY A 5 -27.65 -10.33 -49.53
CA GLY A 5 -27.01 -11.28 -48.65
C GLY A 5 -25.64 -10.78 -48.10
N MET A 6 -24.88 -10.07 -48.96
CA MET A 6 -23.57 -9.52 -48.59
C MET A 6 -23.71 -8.33 -47.60
N ARG A 7 -24.77 -7.52 -47.70
CA ARG A 7 -25.07 -6.43 -46.74
C ARG A 7 -25.50 -6.98 -45.38
N LEU A 8 -26.28 -8.06 -45.34
CA LEU A 8 -26.68 -8.72 -44.09
C LEU A 8 -25.49 -9.34 -43.35
N THR A 9 -24.57 -9.97 -44.08
CA THR A 9 -23.36 -10.56 -43.49
C THR A 9 -22.39 -9.51 -42.96
N LEU A 10 -22.20 -8.39 -43.67
CA LEU A 10 -21.32 -7.32 -43.22
C LEU A 10 -21.91 -6.60 -41.98
N GLY A 11 -23.23 -6.42 -41.95
CA GLY A 11 -23.95 -5.82 -40.79
C GLY A 11 -23.82 -6.72 -39.55
N ASN A 12 -23.94 -8.03 -39.69
CA ASN A 12 -23.80 -8.96 -38.59
C ASN A 12 -22.35 -9.01 -38.07
N PHE A 13 -21.37 -8.97 -38.97
CA PHE A 13 -19.93 -8.91 -38.61
C PHE A 13 -19.59 -7.63 -37.83
N MET A 14 -20.05 -6.48 -38.29
CA MET A 14 -19.82 -5.20 -37.58
C MET A 14 -20.51 -5.16 -36.23
N ASN A 15 -21.73 -5.68 -36.13
CA ASN A 15 -22.46 -5.77 -34.86
C ASN A 15 -21.79 -6.70 -33.87
N MET A 16 -21.31 -7.87 -34.33
CA MET A 16 -20.54 -8.78 -33.49
C MET A 16 -19.24 -8.15 -32.99
N GLY A 17 -18.47 -7.50 -33.86
CA GLY A 17 -17.25 -6.80 -33.44
C GLY A 17 -17.50 -5.75 -32.35
N ARG A 18 -18.58 -4.95 -32.49
CA ARG A 18 -18.99 -3.97 -31.47
C ARG A 18 -19.45 -4.65 -30.18
N ALA A 19 -20.22 -5.73 -30.30
CA ALA A 19 -20.73 -6.47 -29.16
C ALA A 19 -19.61 -7.13 -28.35
N LEU A 20 -18.60 -7.69 -29.02
CA LEU A 20 -17.43 -8.30 -28.37
C LEU A 20 -16.53 -7.24 -27.73
N ALA A 21 -16.36 -6.08 -28.38
CA ALA A 21 -15.56 -4.97 -27.83
C ALA A 21 -16.20 -4.30 -26.61
N ALA A 22 -17.51 -4.43 -26.41
CA ALA A 22 -18.24 -3.89 -25.27
C ALA A 22 -18.29 -4.83 -24.06
N GLU A 23 -17.81 -6.07 -24.21
CA GLU A 23 -17.87 -7.05 -23.13
C GLU A 23 -16.61 -6.94 -22.25
N HIS A 24 -16.84 -6.78 -20.94
CA HIS A 24 -15.77 -6.56 -19.97
C HIS A 24 -15.44 -7.79 -19.13
N ARG A 25 -16.29 -8.82 -19.16
CA ARG A 25 -16.09 -10.07 -18.42
C ARG A 25 -15.69 -11.19 -19.35
N PHE A 26 -14.60 -11.88 -19.04
CA PHE A 26 -14.04 -12.92 -19.89
C PHE A 26 -15.04 -14.06 -20.17
N ASP A 27 -15.72 -14.56 -19.14
CA ASP A 27 -16.72 -15.64 -19.29
C ASP A 27 -17.90 -15.22 -20.18
N SER A 28 -18.37 -13.98 -20.01
CA SER A 28 -19.45 -13.41 -20.82
C SER A 28 -19.02 -13.23 -22.28
N LEU A 29 -17.75 -12.83 -22.49
CA LEU A 29 -17.15 -12.74 -23.82
C LEU A 29 -17.14 -14.10 -24.53
N LEU A 30 -16.69 -15.15 -23.85
CA LEU A 30 -16.62 -16.50 -24.42
C LEU A 30 -18.00 -17.03 -24.79
N SER A 31 -18.99 -16.86 -23.91
CA SER A 31 -20.37 -17.24 -24.17
C SER A 31 -20.94 -16.50 -25.37
N ARG A 32 -20.70 -15.20 -25.46
CA ARG A 32 -21.17 -14.35 -26.56
C ARG A 32 -20.53 -14.71 -27.89
N ILE A 33 -19.23 -14.97 -27.93
CA ILE A 33 -18.51 -15.45 -29.12
C ILE A 33 -19.21 -16.68 -29.68
N LEU A 34 -19.46 -17.69 -28.86
CA LEU A 34 -20.07 -18.92 -29.29
C LEU A 34 -21.50 -18.71 -29.82
N GLN A 35 -22.33 -17.98 -29.06
CA GLN A 35 -23.73 -17.74 -29.42
C GLN A 35 -23.87 -16.91 -30.69
N GLU A 36 -23.13 -15.83 -30.82
CA GLU A 36 -23.16 -14.98 -32.03
C GLU A 36 -22.65 -15.73 -33.26
N THR A 37 -21.62 -16.59 -33.10
CA THR A 37 -21.12 -17.38 -34.20
C THR A 37 -22.13 -18.45 -34.65
N ILE A 38 -22.74 -19.20 -33.71
CA ILE A 38 -23.81 -20.15 -34.00
C ILE A 38 -24.95 -19.50 -34.77
N ALA A 39 -25.40 -18.32 -34.29
CA ALA A 39 -26.50 -17.58 -34.94
C ALA A 39 -26.12 -17.09 -36.33
N ALA A 40 -24.94 -16.52 -36.51
CA ALA A 40 -24.47 -15.97 -37.79
C ALA A 40 -24.34 -17.01 -38.90
N VAL A 41 -23.87 -18.23 -38.56
CA VAL A 41 -23.68 -19.29 -39.54
C VAL A 41 -24.82 -20.31 -39.56
N GLN A 42 -25.87 -20.06 -38.75
CA GLN A 42 -27.01 -20.97 -38.61
C GLN A 42 -26.59 -22.41 -38.24
N ALA A 43 -25.64 -22.54 -37.33
CA ALA A 43 -25.22 -23.80 -36.79
C ALA A 43 -26.29 -24.39 -35.86
N GLN A 44 -26.33 -25.72 -35.74
CA GLN A 44 -27.21 -26.38 -34.77
C GLN A 44 -26.64 -26.35 -33.36
N GLY A 45 -25.33 -26.19 -33.25
CA GLY A 45 -24.62 -26.10 -32.01
C GLY A 45 -23.14 -25.84 -32.23
N GLY A 46 -22.40 -25.70 -31.16
CA GLY A 46 -20.97 -25.50 -31.22
C GLY A 46 -20.31 -25.56 -29.84
N CYS A 47 -18.99 -25.60 -29.86
CA CYS A 47 -18.17 -25.58 -28.67
C CYS A 47 -16.96 -24.66 -28.89
N LEU A 48 -16.65 -23.88 -27.90
CA LEU A 48 -15.46 -23.06 -27.85
C LEU A 48 -14.44 -23.73 -26.94
N TYR A 49 -13.29 -24.01 -27.47
CA TYR A 49 -12.14 -24.54 -26.74
C TYR A 49 -11.07 -23.46 -26.60
N LEU A 50 -10.40 -23.44 -25.47
CA LEU A 50 -9.19 -22.64 -25.25
C LEU A 50 -7.99 -23.55 -25.04
N ALA A 51 -6.85 -23.16 -25.60
CA ALA A 51 -5.59 -23.82 -25.39
C ALA A 51 -5.04 -23.57 -23.98
N GLN A 52 -4.67 -24.67 -23.30
CA GLN A 52 -3.95 -24.64 -22.01
C GLN A 52 -2.73 -25.54 -22.17
N GLU A 53 -1.54 -25.03 -21.94
CA GLU A 53 -0.20 -25.66 -22.03
C GLU A 53 -0.07 -26.84 -23.02
N GLN A 54 -0.72 -27.97 -22.74
CA GLN A 54 -0.66 -29.20 -23.58
C GLN A 54 -2.04 -29.78 -23.95
N SER A 55 -3.12 -29.07 -23.63
CA SER A 55 -4.49 -29.54 -23.84
C SER A 55 -5.43 -28.44 -24.34
N MET A 56 -6.54 -28.85 -24.92
CA MET A 56 -7.67 -27.98 -25.25
C MET A 56 -8.79 -28.21 -24.24
N VAL A 57 -9.25 -27.17 -23.60
CA VAL A 57 -10.32 -27.23 -22.61
C VAL A 57 -11.57 -26.58 -23.20
N ALA A 58 -12.70 -27.29 -23.18
CA ALA A 58 -13.99 -26.75 -23.53
C ALA A 58 -14.42 -25.73 -22.48
N VAL A 59 -14.60 -24.47 -22.88
CA VAL A 59 -14.98 -23.36 -21.99
C VAL A 59 -16.44 -22.96 -22.15
N GLN A 60 -16.99 -23.15 -23.34
CA GLN A 60 -18.40 -22.91 -23.65
C GLN A 60 -18.90 -23.98 -24.63
N ALA A 61 -20.12 -24.45 -24.41
CA ALA A 61 -20.79 -25.38 -25.35
C ALA A 61 -22.29 -25.09 -25.42
N SER A 62 -22.87 -25.21 -26.60
CA SER A 62 -24.28 -25.00 -26.84
C SER A 62 -24.83 -25.96 -27.89
N TRP A 63 -25.99 -26.50 -27.63
CA TRP A 63 -26.71 -27.37 -28.54
C TRP A 63 -28.18 -26.97 -28.61
N ARG A 64 -28.69 -26.68 -29.79
CA ARG A 64 -30.06 -26.22 -30.03
C ARG A 64 -30.49 -25.11 -29.09
N GLN A 65 -29.65 -24.09 -28.95
CA GLN A 65 -29.85 -22.94 -28.06
C GLN A 65 -29.86 -23.24 -26.54
N GLN A 66 -29.50 -24.46 -26.15
CA GLN A 66 -29.32 -24.82 -24.75
C GLN A 66 -27.83 -24.87 -24.42
N ALA A 67 -27.42 -24.19 -23.36
CA ALA A 67 -26.04 -24.27 -22.85
C ALA A 67 -25.79 -25.69 -22.30
N LEU A 68 -24.65 -26.27 -22.67
CA LEU A 68 -24.18 -27.53 -22.14
C LEU A 68 -23.05 -27.28 -21.11
N PRO A 69 -22.91 -28.18 -20.11
CA PRO A 69 -21.76 -28.11 -19.21
C PRO A 69 -20.44 -28.28 -19.99
N ALA A 70 -19.60 -27.27 -19.99
CA ALA A 70 -18.37 -27.25 -20.79
C ALA A 70 -17.43 -28.43 -20.48
N GLY A 71 -17.26 -28.78 -19.21
CA GLY A 71 -16.41 -29.90 -18.78
C GLY A 71 -16.83 -31.28 -19.23
N GLN A 72 -18.01 -31.46 -19.86
CA GLN A 72 -18.49 -32.73 -20.40
C GLN A 72 -18.14 -32.93 -21.88
N VAL A 73 -17.61 -31.92 -22.55
CA VAL A 73 -17.25 -31.98 -23.97
C VAL A 73 -15.77 -32.31 -24.08
N LEU A 74 -15.49 -33.54 -24.48
CA LEU A 74 -14.12 -34.04 -24.62
C LEU A 74 -13.55 -33.72 -26.01
N TRP A 75 -12.31 -33.30 -26.04
CA TRP A 75 -11.55 -33.14 -27.27
C TRP A 75 -10.66 -34.37 -27.52
N GLN A 76 -10.71 -34.93 -28.70
CA GLN A 76 -9.84 -36.05 -29.05
C GLN A 76 -8.45 -35.55 -29.46
N GLU A 77 -7.40 -36.14 -28.88
CA GLU A 77 -6.00 -35.78 -29.18
C GLU A 77 -5.67 -35.88 -30.70
N ALA A 78 -6.29 -36.82 -31.42
CA ALA A 78 -6.10 -36.93 -32.85
C ALA A 78 -6.59 -35.70 -33.65
N LEU A 79 -7.64 -35.01 -33.17
CA LEU A 79 -8.13 -33.78 -33.78
C LEU A 79 -7.22 -32.58 -33.47
N LEU A 80 -6.65 -32.52 -32.28
CA LEU A 80 -5.66 -31.52 -31.88
C LEU A 80 -4.41 -31.56 -32.76
N GLY A 81 -3.88 -32.76 -33.00
CA GLY A 81 -2.71 -32.95 -33.87
C GLY A 81 -2.97 -32.49 -35.31
N LYS A 82 -4.18 -32.76 -35.83
CA LYS A 82 -4.57 -32.30 -37.17
C LYS A 82 -4.77 -30.77 -37.21
N LEU A 83 -5.39 -30.18 -36.22
CA LEU A 83 -5.57 -28.72 -36.15
C LEU A 83 -4.25 -27.97 -35.98
N ALA A 84 -3.29 -28.53 -35.28
CA ALA A 84 -1.95 -27.95 -35.16
C ALA A 84 -1.19 -27.91 -36.48
N GLN A 85 -1.48 -28.86 -37.36
CA GLN A 85 -0.82 -29.03 -38.68
C GLN A 85 -1.60 -28.44 -39.85
N THR A 86 -2.90 -28.20 -39.70
CA THR A 86 -3.79 -27.70 -40.75
C THR A 86 -4.39 -26.35 -40.42
N GLU A 87 -4.66 -25.57 -41.47
CA GLU A 87 -5.33 -24.25 -41.27
C GLU A 87 -6.80 -24.41 -40.87
N ARG A 88 -7.41 -25.55 -41.13
CA ARG A 88 -8.82 -25.85 -40.86
C ARG A 88 -9.11 -27.32 -40.92
N LEU A 89 -10.07 -27.80 -40.14
CA LEU A 89 -10.60 -29.14 -40.24
C LEU A 89 -12.10 -29.10 -40.57
N THR A 90 -12.49 -29.70 -41.66
CA THR A 90 -13.92 -29.89 -42.05
C THR A 90 -14.18 -31.39 -42.25
N LEU A 91 -15.16 -31.90 -41.52
CA LEU A 91 -15.56 -33.30 -41.57
C LEU A 91 -17.06 -33.40 -41.87
N ALA A 92 -17.41 -34.13 -42.91
CA ALA A 92 -18.78 -34.61 -43.11
C ALA A 92 -18.97 -35.84 -42.22
N VAL A 93 -19.92 -35.82 -41.31
CA VAL A 93 -20.15 -36.91 -40.36
C VAL A 93 -21.60 -37.38 -40.42
N ASP A 94 -21.76 -38.68 -40.47
CA ASP A 94 -23.03 -39.36 -40.25
C ASP A 94 -23.26 -39.56 -38.73
N GLU A 95 -24.40 -40.15 -38.36
CA GLU A 95 -24.75 -40.38 -36.95
C GLU A 95 -23.69 -41.24 -36.21
N HIS A 96 -22.98 -42.09 -36.90
CA HIS A 96 -21.96 -42.95 -36.31
C HIS A 96 -20.64 -42.19 -36.11
N GLY A 97 -20.23 -41.37 -37.06
CA GLY A 97 -18.99 -40.59 -37.01
C GLY A 97 -19.01 -39.49 -35.94
N TRP A 98 -20.10 -38.78 -35.77
CA TRP A 98 -20.12 -37.71 -34.75
C TRP A 98 -20.15 -38.27 -33.31
N ARG A 99 -20.75 -39.47 -33.06
CA ARG A 99 -20.70 -40.12 -31.75
C ARG A 99 -19.26 -40.43 -31.31
N GLN A 100 -18.36 -40.65 -32.23
CA GLN A 100 -16.94 -40.84 -31.93
C GLN A 100 -16.28 -39.53 -31.49
N HIS A 101 -16.76 -38.40 -31.97
CA HIS A 101 -16.17 -37.08 -31.69
C HIS A 101 -16.87 -36.29 -30.58
N LEU A 102 -18.19 -36.53 -30.38
CA LEU A 102 -19.05 -35.75 -29.50
C LEU A 102 -20.03 -36.63 -28.71
N ALA A 103 -19.51 -37.65 -28.03
CA ALA A 103 -20.34 -38.66 -27.34
C ALA A 103 -21.32 -38.09 -26.29
N SER A 104 -21.09 -36.89 -25.79
CA SER A 104 -21.92 -36.22 -24.78
C SER A 104 -23.05 -35.36 -25.37
N TRP A 105 -23.11 -35.19 -26.69
CA TRP A 105 -24.13 -34.37 -27.33
C TRP A 105 -25.32 -35.26 -27.69
N GLY A 106 -26.52 -34.75 -27.46
CA GLY A 106 -27.75 -35.52 -27.66
C GLY A 106 -27.98 -35.99 -29.13
N PRO A 107 -29.09 -36.69 -29.43
CA PRO A 107 -29.33 -37.26 -30.73
C PRO A 107 -29.37 -36.20 -31.83
N PHE A 108 -28.62 -36.44 -32.92
CA PHE A 108 -28.64 -35.59 -34.12
C PHE A 108 -29.77 -35.99 -35.06
N PRO A 109 -30.46 -35.04 -35.65
CA PRO A 109 -31.56 -35.33 -36.57
C PRO A 109 -31.09 -35.54 -38.01
N GLY A 110 -30.02 -36.30 -38.27
CA GLY A 110 -29.56 -36.60 -39.61
C GLY A 110 -28.09 -36.27 -39.88
N PRO A 111 -27.63 -36.34 -41.13
CA PRO A 111 -26.25 -36.02 -41.48
C PRO A 111 -25.93 -34.57 -41.19
N CYS A 112 -24.75 -34.31 -40.66
CA CYS A 112 -24.24 -32.99 -40.33
C CYS A 112 -22.78 -32.85 -40.77
N GLN A 113 -22.31 -31.62 -40.75
CA GLN A 113 -20.92 -31.27 -41.03
C GLN A 113 -20.29 -30.62 -39.82
N LEU A 114 -19.17 -31.14 -39.38
CA LEU A 114 -18.34 -30.54 -38.31
C LEU A 114 -17.30 -29.64 -38.93
N VAL A 115 -17.24 -28.43 -38.48
CA VAL A 115 -16.20 -27.45 -38.85
C VAL A 115 -15.45 -27.05 -37.58
N ALA A 116 -14.17 -27.37 -37.56
CA ALA A 116 -13.28 -26.93 -36.50
C ALA A 116 -12.35 -25.82 -37.05
N GLU A 117 -12.55 -24.63 -36.61
CA GLU A 117 -11.76 -23.45 -37.00
C GLU A 117 -10.80 -23.07 -35.89
N PRO A 118 -9.47 -23.09 -36.15
CA PRO A 118 -8.50 -22.69 -35.15
C PRO A 118 -8.56 -21.20 -34.87
N LEU A 119 -8.50 -20.85 -33.60
CA LEU A 119 -8.33 -19.47 -33.15
C LEU A 119 -6.84 -19.20 -32.98
N ARG A 120 -6.30 -18.30 -33.79
CA ARG A 120 -4.88 -17.93 -33.75
C ARG A 120 -4.73 -16.46 -33.43
N ASN A 121 -3.78 -16.17 -32.54
CA ASN A 121 -3.43 -14.78 -32.21
C ASN A 121 -2.60 -14.13 -33.35
N HIS A 122 -2.24 -12.89 -33.20
CA HIS A 122 -1.44 -12.13 -34.17
C HIS A 122 -0.04 -12.74 -34.43
N ARG A 123 0.48 -13.58 -33.51
CA ARG A 123 1.74 -14.33 -33.65
C ARG A 123 1.55 -15.69 -34.31
N GLN A 124 0.35 -16.01 -34.80
CA GLN A 124 -0.03 -17.31 -35.37
C GLN A 124 0.01 -18.45 -34.34
N GLU A 125 0.05 -18.18 -33.06
CA GLU A 125 -0.05 -19.20 -32.01
C GLU A 125 -1.50 -19.64 -31.85
N LEU A 126 -1.70 -20.96 -31.68
CA LEU A 126 -3.02 -21.53 -31.47
C LEU A 126 -3.51 -21.23 -30.05
N ILE A 127 -4.50 -20.37 -29.92
CA ILE A 127 -5.09 -19.95 -28.61
C ILE A 127 -6.40 -20.67 -28.29
N GLY A 128 -7.03 -21.29 -29.27
CA GLY A 128 -8.28 -22.00 -29.10
C GLY A 128 -8.80 -22.60 -30.38
N CYS A 129 -10.03 -23.09 -30.33
CA CYS A 129 -10.75 -23.63 -31.47
C CYS A 129 -12.25 -23.43 -31.34
N LEU A 130 -12.88 -23.04 -32.44
CA LEU A 130 -14.32 -23.02 -32.60
C LEU A 130 -14.77 -24.31 -33.32
N LEU A 131 -15.47 -25.20 -32.64
CA LEU A 131 -16.11 -26.37 -33.23
C LEU A 131 -17.59 -26.04 -33.47
N LEU A 132 -18.02 -26.15 -34.72
CA LEU A 132 -19.39 -25.84 -35.12
C LEU A 132 -20.02 -27.06 -35.81
N ILE A 133 -21.30 -27.26 -35.51
CA ILE A 133 -22.10 -28.34 -36.12
C ILE A 133 -23.09 -27.70 -37.07
N LEU A 134 -22.84 -27.88 -38.34
CA LEU A 134 -23.69 -27.34 -39.41
C LEU A 134 -24.67 -28.42 -39.89
N PRO A 135 -25.92 -28.06 -40.26
CA PRO A 135 -26.81 -28.97 -40.96
C PRO A 135 -26.21 -29.34 -42.33
N ASP A 136 -26.59 -30.47 -42.84
CA ASP A 136 -26.19 -30.87 -44.20
C ASP A 136 -26.63 -29.82 -45.22
N CYS A 137 -25.71 -29.39 -46.04
CA CYS A 137 -25.94 -28.32 -47.00
C CYS A 137 -25.10 -28.50 -48.27
N SER A 138 -25.46 -27.79 -49.33
CA SER A 138 -24.70 -27.84 -50.59
C SER A 138 -23.26 -27.34 -50.42
N ALA A 139 -22.35 -27.82 -51.24
CA ALA A 139 -20.94 -27.42 -51.25
C ALA A 139 -20.75 -25.87 -51.35
N ARG A 140 -21.65 -25.22 -52.09
CA ARG A 140 -21.62 -23.74 -52.25
C ARG A 140 -22.03 -23.00 -50.96
N GLU A 141 -23.06 -23.52 -50.27
CA GLU A 141 -23.50 -22.97 -48.99
C GLU A 141 -22.46 -23.21 -47.90
N LEU A 142 -21.86 -24.39 -47.87
CA LEU A 142 -20.78 -24.73 -46.96
C LEU A 142 -19.59 -23.77 -47.13
N ALA A 143 -19.14 -23.54 -48.37
CA ALA A 143 -18.02 -22.63 -48.66
C ALA A 143 -18.32 -21.21 -48.18
N SER A 144 -19.57 -20.74 -48.36
CA SER A 144 -19.99 -19.40 -47.86
C SER A 144 -19.98 -19.34 -46.34
N ARG A 145 -20.47 -20.38 -45.65
CA ARG A 145 -20.47 -20.43 -44.18
C ARG A 145 -19.05 -20.54 -43.63
N ILE A 146 -18.18 -21.30 -44.25
CA ILE A 146 -16.78 -21.43 -43.87
C ILE A 146 -16.06 -20.07 -43.93
N SER A 147 -16.25 -19.30 -45.03
CA SER A 147 -15.63 -17.98 -45.14
C SER A 147 -16.10 -17.02 -44.05
N LEU A 148 -17.36 -17.14 -43.62
CA LEU A 148 -17.88 -16.36 -42.51
C LEU A 148 -17.32 -16.83 -41.18
N ILE A 149 -17.21 -18.14 -40.94
CA ILE A 149 -16.59 -18.74 -39.74
C ILE A 149 -15.15 -18.25 -39.61
N GLU A 150 -14.38 -18.26 -40.68
CA GLU A 150 -12.98 -17.78 -40.67
C GLU A 150 -12.88 -16.31 -40.26
N ALA A 151 -13.73 -15.45 -40.81
CA ALA A 151 -13.75 -14.04 -40.45
C ALA A 151 -14.17 -13.81 -38.98
N LEU A 152 -15.17 -14.56 -38.50
CA LEU A 152 -15.63 -14.51 -37.12
C LEU A 152 -14.59 -15.08 -36.14
N ALA A 153 -13.90 -16.15 -36.52
CA ALA A 153 -12.81 -16.73 -35.72
C ALA A 153 -11.65 -15.75 -35.52
N GLY A 154 -11.24 -15.04 -36.58
CA GLY A 154 -10.21 -14.01 -36.48
C GLY A 154 -10.59 -12.88 -35.53
N THR A 155 -11.83 -12.39 -35.61
CA THR A 155 -12.35 -11.37 -34.69
C THR A 155 -12.43 -11.88 -33.25
N SER A 156 -12.91 -13.13 -33.10
CA SER A 156 -13.02 -13.77 -31.79
C SER A 156 -11.65 -14.00 -31.13
N ALA A 157 -10.67 -14.47 -31.92
CA ALA A 157 -9.31 -14.66 -31.46
C ALA A 157 -8.70 -13.34 -30.96
N SER A 158 -8.90 -12.25 -31.71
CA SER A 158 -8.42 -10.92 -31.30
C SER A 158 -9.10 -10.43 -30.02
N ALA A 159 -10.40 -10.67 -29.88
CA ALA A 159 -11.15 -10.27 -28.68
C ALA A 159 -10.70 -11.07 -27.43
N ILE A 160 -10.52 -12.38 -27.57
CA ILE A 160 -10.02 -13.26 -26.50
C ILE A 160 -8.61 -12.84 -26.07
N GLU A 161 -7.71 -12.62 -27.04
CA GLU A 161 -6.33 -12.22 -26.77
C GLU A 161 -6.26 -10.88 -26.07
N ASN A 162 -7.02 -9.88 -26.54
CA ASN A 162 -7.08 -8.56 -25.88
C ASN A 162 -7.58 -8.66 -24.45
N GLN A 163 -8.63 -9.42 -24.20
CA GLN A 163 -9.17 -9.58 -22.86
C GLN A 163 -8.18 -10.32 -21.93
N ARG A 164 -7.51 -11.34 -22.45
CA ARG A 164 -6.47 -12.06 -21.73
C ARG A 164 -5.28 -11.16 -21.38
N LEU A 165 -4.81 -10.36 -22.32
CA LEU A 165 -3.73 -9.40 -22.07
C LEU A 165 -4.11 -8.35 -21.03
N LEU A 166 -5.36 -7.86 -21.05
CA LEU A 166 -5.85 -6.93 -20.03
C LEU A 166 -5.88 -7.58 -18.65
N GLU A 167 -6.31 -8.84 -18.55
CA GLU A 167 -6.34 -9.57 -17.29
C GLU A 167 -4.92 -9.84 -16.76
N GLU A 168 -4.00 -10.30 -17.63
CA GLU A 168 -2.60 -10.49 -17.29
C GLU A 168 -1.93 -9.18 -16.85
N GLN A 169 -2.28 -8.05 -17.49
CA GLN A 169 -1.80 -6.72 -17.10
C GLN A 169 -2.32 -6.31 -15.72
N LYS A 170 -3.60 -6.57 -15.41
CA LYS A 170 -4.16 -6.31 -14.08
C LYS A 170 -3.47 -7.14 -13.00
N GLN A 171 -3.31 -8.44 -13.23
CA GLN A 171 -2.62 -9.34 -12.29
C GLN A 171 -1.16 -8.92 -12.06
N LEU A 172 -0.47 -8.50 -13.12
CA LEU A 172 0.89 -7.98 -13.00
C LEU A 172 0.93 -6.71 -12.15
N LEU A 173 -0.02 -5.79 -12.37
CA LEU A 173 -0.13 -4.56 -11.59
C LEU A 173 -0.40 -4.87 -10.11
N GLU A 174 -1.35 -5.77 -9.81
CA GLU A 174 -1.64 -6.21 -8.44
C GLU A 174 -0.42 -6.82 -7.77
N SER A 175 0.25 -7.75 -8.44
CA SER A 175 1.47 -8.38 -7.91
C SER A 175 2.59 -7.35 -7.67
N PHE A 176 2.70 -6.34 -8.52
CA PHE A 176 3.67 -5.27 -8.35
C PHE A 176 3.33 -4.36 -7.16
N ILE A 177 2.04 -4.05 -6.96
CA ILE A 177 1.56 -3.29 -5.81
C ILE A 177 1.83 -4.04 -4.50
N GLU A 178 1.53 -5.34 -4.45
CA GLU A 178 1.81 -6.19 -3.29
C GLU A 178 3.31 -6.28 -3.00
N LEU A 179 4.14 -6.42 -4.04
CA LEU A 179 5.60 -6.41 -3.90
C LEU A 179 6.11 -5.09 -3.32
N MET A 180 5.60 -3.95 -3.81
CA MET A 180 5.98 -2.63 -3.31
C MET A 180 5.55 -2.44 -1.84
N ALA A 181 4.31 -2.81 -1.51
CA ALA A 181 3.81 -2.76 -0.14
C ALA A 181 4.63 -3.66 0.80
N GLY A 182 4.96 -4.88 0.36
CA GLY A 182 5.84 -5.79 1.08
C GLY A 182 7.26 -5.25 1.29
N ALA A 183 7.80 -4.55 0.30
CA ALA A 183 9.12 -3.91 0.43
C ALA A 183 9.11 -2.74 1.43
N ILE A 184 8.00 -2.00 1.51
CA ILE A 184 7.79 -0.93 2.50
C ILE A 184 7.67 -1.54 3.90
N ASP A 185 6.89 -2.60 4.05
CA ASP A 185 6.74 -3.31 5.32
C ASP A 185 8.06 -3.95 5.77
N ALA A 186 8.87 -4.50 4.85
CA ALA A 186 10.17 -5.09 5.16
C ALA A 186 11.22 -4.05 5.61
N LYS A 187 11.01 -2.77 5.30
CA LYS A 187 11.93 -1.69 5.68
C LYS A 187 11.95 -1.44 7.19
N SER A 188 10.82 -1.61 7.85
CA SER A 188 10.72 -1.53 9.31
C SER A 188 10.09 -2.82 9.85
N PRO A 189 10.73 -3.53 10.78
CA PRO A 189 10.16 -4.74 11.39
C PRO A 189 8.85 -4.46 12.16
N TYR A 190 8.50 -3.20 12.34
CA TYR A 190 7.35 -2.72 13.11
C TYR A 190 6.15 -2.31 12.24
N THR A 191 6.29 -2.33 10.92
CA THR A 191 5.20 -2.09 9.96
C THR A 191 4.71 -3.39 9.32
N GLY A 192 5.22 -4.55 9.77
CA GLY A 192 4.87 -5.86 9.24
C GLY A 192 3.37 -6.11 9.26
N GLY A 193 2.75 -6.17 8.08
CA GLY A 193 1.32 -6.37 7.92
C GLY A 193 0.45 -5.11 7.96
N HIS A 194 0.98 -3.93 8.23
CA HIS A 194 0.23 -2.67 8.16
C HIS A 194 -0.34 -2.45 6.75
N CYS A 195 0.51 -2.55 5.73
CA CYS A 195 0.11 -2.40 4.34
C CYS A 195 -0.91 -3.45 3.85
N GLN A 196 -1.13 -4.53 4.59
CA GLN A 196 -2.16 -5.53 4.32
C GLN A 196 -3.45 -5.27 5.11
N ARG A 197 -3.33 -4.84 6.37
CA ARG A 197 -4.46 -4.64 7.27
C ARG A 197 -5.29 -3.39 6.96
N VAL A 198 -4.63 -2.29 6.58
CA VAL A 198 -5.34 -1.05 6.21
C VAL A 198 -6.23 -1.22 4.97
N PRO A 199 -5.78 -1.87 3.87
CA PRO A 199 -6.66 -2.17 2.74
C PRO A 199 -7.90 -2.98 3.11
N GLU A 200 -7.75 -4.00 3.95
CA GLU A 200 -8.87 -4.83 4.38
C GLU A 200 -9.89 -4.02 5.19
N LEU A 201 -9.43 -3.23 6.13
CA LEU A 201 -10.29 -2.38 6.94
C LEU A 201 -10.98 -1.29 6.10
N THR A 202 -10.24 -0.71 5.16
CA THR A 202 -10.79 0.26 4.19
C THR A 202 -11.89 -0.38 3.34
N ARG A 203 -11.68 -1.60 2.85
CA ARG A 203 -12.69 -2.36 2.09
C ARG A 203 -13.95 -2.59 2.91
N MET A 204 -13.80 -3.10 4.14
CA MET A 204 -14.93 -3.40 5.03
C MET A 204 -15.77 -2.15 5.33
N LEU A 205 -15.14 -1.03 5.64
CA LEU A 205 -15.84 0.22 5.92
C LEU A 205 -16.49 0.81 4.67
N THR A 206 -15.84 0.69 3.52
CA THR A 206 -16.41 1.12 2.23
C THR A 206 -17.64 0.30 1.86
N GLU A 207 -17.60 -1.02 2.04
CA GLU A 207 -18.77 -1.89 1.83
C GLU A 207 -19.94 -1.50 2.73
N ALA A 208 -19.67 -1.24 4.01
CA ALA A 208 -20.69 -0.78 4.95
C ALA A 208 -21.28 0.58 4.56
N ALA A 209 -20.46 1.51 4.07
CA ALA A 209 -20.93 2.80 3.58
C ALA A 209 -21.82 2.64 2.33
N CYS A 210 -21.42 1.79 1.38
CA CYS A 210 -22.20 1.50 0.19
C CYS A 210 -23.53 0.77 0.50
N ALA A 211 -23.62 0.03 1.59
CA ALA A 211 -24.82 -0.69 2.00
C ALA A 211 -25.88 0.21 2.66
N GLN A 212 -25.53 1.44 3.04
CA GLN A 212 -26.47 2.35 3.70
C GLN A 212 -27.58 2.78 2.74
N GLN A 213 -28.83 2.70 3.22
CA GLN A 213 -30.01 3.15 2.47
C GLN A 213 -30.58 4.47 2.99
N GLN A 214 -30.11 4.92 4.15
CA GLN A 214 -30.52 6.17 4.80
C GLN A 214 -29.30 6.90 5.36
N GLY A 215 -29.46 8.18 5.67
CA GLY A 215 -28.41 8.99 6.22
C GLY A 215 -27.42 9.55 5.19
N PRO A 216 -26.24 10.01 5.62
CA PRO A 216 -25.32 10.75 4.75
C PRO A 216 -24.68 9.91 3.65
N PHE A 217 -24.77 8.58 3.71
CA PHE A 217 -24.20 7.66 2.72
C PHE A 217 -25.26 6.96 1.87
N ALA A 218 -26.52 7.38 1.95
CA ALA A 218 -27.63 6.76 1.21
C ALA A 218 -27.38 6.71 -0.31
N ASP A 219 -26.71 7.73 -0.86
CA ASP A 219 -26.39 7.85 -2.27
C ASP A 219 -24.97 7.39 -2.62
N PHE A 220 -24.19 6.96 -1.61
CA PHE A 220 -22.82 6.49 -1.84
C PHE A 220 -22.84 5.09 -2.43
N ARG A 221 -22.60 5.02 -3.73
CA ARG A 221 -22.49 3.77 -4.48
C ARG A 221 -21.24 3.84 -5.36
N LEU A 222 -20.57 2.72 -5.49
CA LEU A 222 -19.34 2.59 -6.25
C LEU A 222 -19.52 1.58 -7.37
N ASN A 223 -19.01 1.92 -8.54
CA ASN A 223 -18.82 0.99 -9.64
C ASN A 223 -17.51 0.22 -9.50
N GLU A 224 -17.25 -0.75 -10.39
CA GLU A 224 -16.05 -1.58 -10.35
C GLU A 224 -14.75 -0.77 -10.49
N GLU A 225 -14.73 0.27 -11.30
CA GLU A 225 -13.58 1.15 -11.51
C GLU A 225 -13.24 1.97 -10.25
N GLU A 226 -14.26 2.44 -9.54
CA GLU A 226 -14.11 3.19 -8.29
C GLU A 226 -13.62 2.28 -7.16
N TRP A 227 -14.08 1.03 -7.11
CA TRP A 227 -13.57 0.01 -6.19
C TRP A 227 -12.09 -0.30 -6.46
N GLU A 228 -11.70 -0.45 -7.72
CA GLU A 228 -10.30 -0.66 -8.11
C GLU A 228 -9.41 0.51 -7.65
N ALA A 229 -9.89 1.75 -7.82
CA ALA A 229 -9.16 2.93 -7.37
C ALA A 229 -8.94 2.96 -5.85
N ILE A 230 -9.96 2.61 -5.06
CA ILE A 230 -9.85 2.53 -3.60
C ILE A 230 -8.88 1.42 -3.19
N HIS A 231 -8.95 0.28 -3.83
CA HIS A 231 -8.07 -0.85 -3.58
C HIS A 231 -6.60 -0.46 -3.80
N ILE A 232 -6.27 0.09 -4.95
CA ILE A 232 -4.90 0.53 -5.27
C ILE A 232 -4.43 1.62 -4.31
N ALA A 233 -5.29 2.62 -4.04
CA ALA A 233 -4.95 3.71 -3.14
C ALA A 233 -4.66 3.22 -1.72
N SER A 234 -5.43 2.26 -1.22
CA SER A 234 -5.25 1.71 0.12
C SER A 234 -3.95 0.91 0.26
N TRP A 235 -3.54 0.19 -0.76
CA TRP A 235 -2.25 -0.51 -0.78
C TRP A 235 -1.05 0.43 -0.89
N LEU A 236 -1.19 1.53 -1.61
CA LEU A 236 -0.10 2.47 -1.90
C LEU A 236 -0.12 3.74 -1.02
N HIS A 237 -1.04 3.85 -0.03
CA HIS A 237 -1.21 5.06 0.77
C HIS A 237 0.09 5.50 1.45
N ASP A 238 0.92 4.57 1.82
CA ASP A 238 2.18 4.75 2.54
C ASP A 238 3.43 4.56 1.67
N CYS A 239 3.31 4.48 0.34
CA CYS A 239 4.46 4.21 -0.53
C CYS A 239 5.59 5.24 -0.37
N GLY A 240 5.29 6.46 0.03
CA GLY A 240 6.27 7.50 0.35
C GLY A 240 7.15 7.20 1.55
N LYS A 241 6.77 6.29 2.45
CA LYS A 241 7.62 5.86 3.58
C LYS A 241 8.96 5.27 3.14
N VAL A 242 9.06 4.80 1.91
CA VAL A 242 10.33 4.35 1.33
C VAL A 242 11.42 5.41 1.39
N THR A 243 11.06 6.69 1.37
CA THR A 243 12.00 7.81 1.44
C THR A 243 12.38 8.22 2.86
N THR A 244 11.67 7.71 3.88
CA THR A 244 11.95 8.05 5.28
C THR A 244 13.07 7.15 5.81
N PRO A 245 14.14 7.69 6.40
CA PRO A 245 15.21 6.88 6.98
C PRO A 245 14.71 6.02 8.15
N GLU A 246 15.20 4.79 8.24
CA GLU A 246 14.82 3.82 9.27
C GLU A 246 15.06 4.37 10.68
N PHE A 247 16.21 4.99 10.92
CA PHE A 247 16.54 5.56 12.22
C PHE A 247 15.58 6.68 12.68
N VAL A 248 14.78 7.24 11.78
CA VAL A 248 13.74 8.23 12.11
C VAL A 248 12.43 7.53 12.42
N VAL A 249 12.06 6.53 11.61
CA VAL A 249 10.81 5.77 11.78
C VAL A 249 10.84 4.98 13.09
N ASP A 250 11.95 4.33 13.36
CA ASP A 250 12.13 3.40 14.48
C ASP A 250 12.79 4.04 15.70
N LYS A 251 12.92 5.37 15.72
CA LYS A 251 13.59 6.10 16.80
C LYS A 251 12.95 5.81 18.15
N ALA A 252 13.69 5.09 18.99
CA ALA A 252 13.25 4.63 20.30
C ALA A 252 13.50 5.65 21.40
N THR A 253 14.64 6.32 21.33
CA THR A 253 15.10 7.28 22.35
C THR A 253 15.45 8.60 21.71
N LYS A 254 15.47 9.66 22.53
CA LYS A 254 15.69 11.04 22.03
C LYS A 254 17.06 11.23 21.38
N LEU A 255 18.10 10.62 21.92
CA LEU A 255 19.48 10.75 21.43
C LEU A 255 19.81 9.73 20.32
N GLU A 256 18.87 8.83 20.01
CA GLU A 256 19.07 7.85 18.95
C GLU A 256 19.07 8.51 17.57
N THR A 257 20.07 8.14 16.77
CA THR A 257 20.16 8.41 15.34
C THR A 257 20.48 7.09 14.66
N LEU A 258 21.66 6.91 14.02
CA LEU A 258 22.15 5.57 13.65
C LEU A 258 22.63 4.77 14.87
N TYR A 259 22.84 5.45 16.00
CA TYR A 259 23.37 4.94 17.24
C TYR A 259 22.86 5.84 18.39
N ASP A 260 22.51 5.23 19.55
CA ASP A 260 22.05 6.00 20.71
C ASP A 260 23.23 6.64 21.45
N ARG A 261 23.33 7.96 21.33
CA ARG A 261 24.43 8.75 21.91
C ARG A 261 24.42 8.84 23.44
N ILE A 262 23.45 8.25 24.13
CA ILE A 262 23.45 8.14 25.59
C ILE A 262 24.72 7.40 26.10
N HIS A 263 25.25 6.49 25.29
CA HIS A 263 26.49 5.77 25.62
C HIS A 263 27.71 6.69 25.65
N GLU A 264 27.81 7.67 24.76
CA GLU A 264 28.84 8.71 24.80
C GLU A 264 28.68 9.60 26.01
N ILE A 265 27.47 10.01 26.35
CA ILE A 265 27.17 10.82 27.53
C ILE A 265 27.55 10.07 28.81
N ARG A 266 27.21 8.78 28.90
CA ARG A 266 27.65 7.92 30.02
C ARG A 266 29.17 7.93 30.15
N THR A 267 29.88 7.80 29.03
CA THR A 267 31.36 7.84 29.03
C THR A 267 31.87 9.20 29.51
N ARG A 268 31.27 10.32 29.12
CA ARG A 268 31.63 11.66 29.58
C ARG A 268 31.43 11.81 31.10
N PHE A 269 30.36 11.27 31.67
CA PHE A 269 30.15 11.23 33.12
C PHE A 269 31.23 10.41 33.84
N GLU A 270 31.63 9.27 33.29
CA GLU A 270 32.73 8.47 33.84
C GLU A 270 34.06 9.22 33.80
N VAL A 271 34.32 10.01 32.75
CA VAL A 271 35.48 10.90 32.65
C VAL A 271 35.43 11.98 33.74
N LEU A 272 34.31 12.63 33.91
CA LEU A 272 34.15 13.68 34.97
C LEU A 272 34.40 13.14 36.37
N LYS A 273 33.89 11.93 36.68
CA LYS A 273 34.17 11.24 37.96
C LYS A 273 35.64 11.06 38.22
N ARG A 274 36.37 10.61 37.18
CA ARG A 274 37.82 10.36 37.27
C ARG A 274 38.61 11.64 37.33
N ASP A 275 38.24 12.64 36.56
CA ASP A 275 38.87 13.97 36.58
C ASP A 275 38.75 14.61 37.96
N GLY A 276 37.54 14.61 38.56
CA GLY A 276 37.35 15.08 39.91
C GLY A 276 38.16 14.35 40.95
N TYR A 277 38.32 13.02 40.82
CA TYR A 277 39.20 12.25 41.71
C TYR A 277 40.68 12.60 41.52
N ILE A 278 41.14 12.75 40.28
CA ILE A 278 42.54 13.10 39.95
C ILE A 278 42.88 14.49 40.45
N GLU A 279 42.00 15.47 40.25
CA GLU A 279 42.17 16.83 40.75
C GLU A 279 42.29 16.87 42.28
N ALA A 280 41.40 16.12 42.96
CA ALA A 280 41.46 16.02 44.43
C ALA A 280 42.74 15.35 44.94
N LEU A 281 43.24 14.33 44.23
CA LEU A 281 44.53 13.70 44.53
C LEU A 281 45.71 14.63 44.29
N ALA A 282 45.68 15.41 43.19
CA ALA A 282 46.76 16.32 42.83
C ALA A 282 46.86 17.48 43.83
N ALA A 283 45.74 17.92 44.42
CA ALA A 283 45.70 18.94 45.43
C ALA A 283 46.23 18.50 46.81
N ARG A 284 46.35 17.18 47.04
CA ARG A 284 46.70 16.62 48.36
C ARG A 284 47.75 15.52 48.23
N LEU A 285 48.98 15.88 48.19
CA LEU A 285 50.10 14.91 48.28
C LEU A 285 50.61 14.91 49.74
N PRO A 286 50.40 13.84 50.50
CA PRO A 286 50.93 12.49 50.35
C PRO A 286 49.89 11.33 50.41
N ALA A 287 50.38 10.10 50.12
CA ALA A 287 49.58 8.89 49.93
C ALA A 287 48.75 8.38 51.13
N SER A 288 49.01 8.89 52.36
CA SER A 288 48.32 8.51 53.60
C SER A 288 46.86 8.95 53.71
N GLU A 289 46.40 9.84 52.85
CA GLU A 289 45.03 10.44 52.93
C GLU A 289 44.10 9.93 51.80
N ARG A 290 44.44 8.89 51.07
CA ARG A 290 43.62 8.41 49.94
C ARG A 290 42.19 8.08 50.31
N GLU A 291 41.95 7.57 51.52
CA GLU A 291 40.58 7.24 52.01
C GLU A 291 39.79 8.51 52.32
N ALA A 292 40.44 9.53 52.91
CA ALA A 292 39.83 10.82 53.17
C ALA A 292 39.46 11.52 51.84
N VAL A 293 40.31 11.45 50.83
CA VAL A 293 40.03 11.99 49.48
C VAL A 293 38.86 11.28 48.81
N ARG A 294 38.76 9.97 48.92
CA ARG A 294 37.61 9.21 48.42
C ARG A 294 36.32 9.62 49.09
N ALA A 295 36.34 9.77 50.41
CA ALA A 295 35.16 10.25 51.15
C ALA A 295 34.76 11.67 50.77
N GLU A 296 35.72 12.56 50.46
CA GLU A 296 35.45 13.91 50.00
C GLU A 296 34.84 13.93 48.57
N VAL A 297 35.28 13.05 47.67
CA VAL A 297 34.80 12.97 46.30
C VAL A 297 33.46 12.22 46.18
N ALA A 298 33.10 11.36 47.13
CA ALA A 298 31.89 10.58 47.13
C ALA A 298 30.58 11.42 46.92
N PRO A 299 30.39 12.61 47.52
CA PRO A 299 29.25 13.44 47.26
C PRO A 299 29.18 13.93 45.81
N LEU A 300 30.31 14.28 45.20
CA LEU A 300 30.39 14.65 43.79
C LEU A 300 29.94 13.50 42.90
N TRP A 301 30.47 12.31 43.16
CA TRP A 301 30.06 11.11 42.37
C TRP A 301 28.59 10.81 42.51
N SER A 302 28.05 10.89 43.73
CA SER A 302 26.60 10.72 43.96
C SER A 302 25.78 11.72 43.16
N THR A 303 26.24 12.99 43.12
CA THR A 303 25.56 14.03 42.32
C THR A 303 25.62 13.69 40.82
N LEU A 304 26.78 13.30 40.28
CA LEU A 304 26.94 12.94 38.89
C LEU A 304 26.09 11.69 38.50
N ASP A 305 25.99 10.70 39.40
CA ASP A 305 25.13 9.53 39.20
C ASP A 305 23.66 9.92 39.10
N GLN A 306 23.18 10.83 39.96
CA GLN A 306 21.80 11.34 39.94
C GLN A 306 21.53 12.20 38.71
N GLU A 307 22.49 12.99 38.26
CA GLU A 307 22.39 13.79 37.04
C GLU A 307 22.36 12.90 35.80
N PHE A 308 23.21 11.87 35.74
CA PHE A 308 23.16 10.90 34.65
C PHE A 308 21.83 10.14 34.62
N ALA A 309 21.33 9.68 35.77
CA ALA A 309 20.03 9.02 35.87
C ALA A 309 18.90 9.92 35.33
N PHE A 310 18.95 11.21 35.65
CA PHE A 310 17.99 12.19 35.12
C PHE A 310 18.11 12.38 33.61
N VAL A 311 19.33 12.49 33.07
CA VAL A 311 19.56 12.57 31.61
C VAL A 311 19.05 11.31 30.91
N ALA A 312 19.31 10.14 31.49
CA ALA A 312 18.82 8.86 30.94
C ALA A 312 17.28 8.78 30.94
N GLU A 313 16.63 9.26 32.01
CA GLU A 313 15.16 9.38 32.08
C GLU A 313 14.63 10.32 30.98
N CYS A 314 15.23 11.50 30.82
CA CYS A 314 14.87 12.42 29.75
C CYS A 314 14.98 11.79 28.37
N ASN A 315 16.01 10.95 28.13
CA ASN A 315 16.24 10.29 26.86
C ASN A 315 15.13 9.30 26.47
N LEU A 316 14.48 8.67 27.44
CA LEU A 316 13.38 7.73 27.18
C LEU A 316 12.12 8.43 26.63
N GLY A 317 11.91 9.71 26.89
CA GLY A 317 10.80 10.50 26.34
C GLY A 317 9.41 10.10 26.85
N GLY A 318 9.32 9.31 27.92
CA GLY A 318 8.06 8.81 28.47
C GLY A 318 7.22 9.85 29.19
N GLU A 319 7.87 10.87 29.77
CA GLU A 319 7.21 11.88 30.56
C GLU A 319 7.23 13.27 29.90
N TRP A 320 6.30 14.13 30.33
CA TRP A 320 6.28 15.53 29.93
C TRP A 320 7.50 16.27 30.48
N MET A 321 8.18 17.01 29.62
CA MET A 321 9.32 17.86 29.99
C MET A 321 8.82 19.19 30.57
N ALA A 322 8.55 19.21 31.89
CA ALA A 322 8.12 20.39 32.61
C ALA A 322 9.23 21.46 32.66
N PRO A 323 8.89 22.76 32.88
CA PRO A 323 9.89 23.83 32.95
C PRO A 323 10.99 23.58 33.99
N GLU A 324 10.66 22.97 35.13
CA GLU A 324 11.63 22.63 36.19
C GLU A 324 12.64 21.57 35.71
N LYS A 325 12.17 20.58 34.94
CA LYS A 325 13.03 19.58 34.30
C LYS A 325 13.97 20.19 33.25
N LEU A 326 13.49 21.17 32.47
CA LEU A 326 14.32 21.94 31.54
C LEU A 326 15.42 22.73 32.26
N THR A 327 15.08 23.41 33.34
CA THR A 327 16.06 24.16 34.16
C THR A 327 17.12 23.21 34.71
N ARG A 328 16.72 22.05 35.21
CA ARG A 328 17.66 21.02 35.68
C ARG A 328 18.55 20.47 34.55
N LEU A 329 17.99 20.22 33.40
CA LEU A 329 18.73 19.77 32.20
C LEU A 329 19.77 20.83 31.79
N ASP A 330 19.41 22.12 31.80
CA ASP A 330 20.32 23.21 31.44
C ASP A 330 21.49 23.32 32.44
N ALA A 331 21.24 23.15 33.73
CA ALA A 331 22.27 23.12 34.76
C ALA A 331 23.26 21.96 34.55
N ILE A 332 22.75 20.77 34.20
CA ILE A 332 23.58 19.59 33.89
C ILE A 332 24.36 19.82 32.59
N ALA A 333 23.71 20.34 31.57
CA ALA A 333 24.33 20.62 30.27
C ALA A 333 25.50 21.61 30.37
N SER A 334 25.42 22.55 31.30
CA SER A 334 26.45 23.55 31.53
C SER A 334 27.71 23.01 32.26
N ARG A 335 27.68 21.78 32.81
CA ARG A 335 28.90 21.16 33.30
C ARG A 335 29.91 21.07 32.17
N THR A 336 31.19 21.23 32.50
CA THR A 336 32.27 21.25 31.52
C THR A 336 33.23 20.09 31.71
N TRP A 337 33.85 19.68 30.63
CA TRP A 337 34.93 18.73 30.60
C TRP A 337 36.04 19.21 29.67
N LEU A 338 37.24 18.67 29.87
CA LEU A 338 38.42 19.07 29.09
C LEU A 338 38.62 18.11 27.93
N ARG A 339 38.53 18.60 26.70
CA ARG A 339 38.85 17.82 25.50
C ARG A 339 40.31 18.07 25.11
N THR A 340 41.07 16.98 24.96
CA THR A 340 42.49 17.01 24.60
C THR A 340 42.74 16.46 23.18
N LEU A 341 41.75 15.80 22.57
CA LEU A 341 41.85 15.22 21.23
C LEU A 341 41.14 16.12 20.21
N ASP A 342 41.70 16.17 19.01
CA ASP A 342 41.04 16.88 17.89
C ASP A 342 39.78 16.12 17.44
N ASP A 343 38.64 16.78 17.47
CA ASP A 343 37.35 16.25 17.09
C ASP A 343 37.11 16.19 15.56
N ARG A 344 38.09 16.60 14.78
CA ARG A 344 38.08 16.58 13.30
C ARG A 344 38.88 15.44 12.72
N LEU A 345 39.58 14.67 13.54
CA LEU A 345 40.33 13.48 13.12
C LEU A 345 39.42 12.26 12.99
N GLY A 346 39.55 11.52 11.88
CA GLY A 346 38.88 10.25 11.68
C GLY A 346 37.40 10.34 11.30
N ILE A 347 36.88 11.54 11.03
CA ILE A 347 35.50 11.77 10.61
C ILE A 347 35.36 11.78 9.08
N SER A 348 34.12 11.63 8.59
CA SER A 348 33.82 11.69 7.17
C SER A 348 34.07 13.08 6.58
N ARG A 349 34.22 13.17 5.25
CA ARG A 349 34.34 14.46 4.56
C ARG A 349 33.10 15.33 4.75
N GLU A 350 31.93 14.73 4.82
CA GLU A 350 30.67 15.45 5.02
C GLU A 350 30.58 16.03 6.42
N GLU A 351 30.92 15.26 7.43
CA GLU A 351 30.98 15.72 8.82
C GLU A 351 32.04 16.82 8.99
N LEU A 352 33.20 16.67 8.34
CA LEU A 352 34.25 17.68 8.37
C LEU A 352 33.75 19.03 7.78
N LYS A 353 32.98 19.01 6.70
CA LYS A 353 32.37 20.22 6.13
C LYS A 353 31.45 20.92 7.11
N LEU A 354 30.65 20.16 7.86
CA LEU A 354 29.78 20.75 8.90
C LEU A 354 30.59 21.39 10.04
N ARG A 355 31.71 20.77 10.45
CA ARG A 355 32.58 21.29 11.50
C ARG A 355 33.45 22.47 11.03
N GLN A 356 33.67 22.65 9.73
CA GLN A 356 34.40 23.78 9.16
C GLN A 356 33.61 25.10 9.21
N SER A 357 32.32 25.05 9.52
CA SER A 357 31.53 26.28 9.79
C SER A 357 32.02 27.08 10.98
N GLU A 358 32.79 26.45 11.89
CA GLU A 358 33.41 27.07 13.04
C GLU A 358 34.94 26.85 13.00
N PRO A 359 35.74 27.79 13.49
CA PRO A 359 37.18 27.60 13.58
C PRO A 359 37.50 26.46 14.56
N ALA A 360 38.62 25.75 14.31
CA ALA A 360 39.07 24.71 15.23
C ALA A 360 39.45 25.32 16.59
N ALA A 361 38.90 24.80 17.66
CA ALA A 361 39.29 25.23 19.00
C ALA A 361 40.73 24.78 19.32
N PRO A 362 41.57 25.64 19.88
CA PRO A 362 42.89 25.24 20.35
C PRO A 362 42.77 24.18 21.47
N LEU A 363 43.63 23.17 21.44
CA LEU A 363 43.64 22.07 22.40
C LEU A 363 44.67 22.36 23.53
N PRO A 364 44.34 22.03 24.77
CA PRO A 364 43.08 21.49 25.28
C PRO A 364 41.98 22.55 25.32
N CYS A 365 40.73 22.17 25.05
CA CYS A 365 39.58 23.08 25.13
C CYS A 365 38.51 22.57 26.09
N VAL A 366 37.84 23.55 26.71
CA VAL A 366 36.72 23.29 27.63
C VAL A 366 35.44 23.15 26.82
N GLU A 367 34.74 22.03 27.00
CA GLU A 367 33.49 21.74 26.32
C GLU A 367 32.34 21.54 27.33
N PRO A 368 31.10 21.96 26.98
CA PRO A 368 29.93 21.61 27.78
C PRO A 368 29.66 20.11 27.74
N LEU A 369 29.09 19.57 28.81
CA LEU A 369 28.77 18.14 28.93
C LEU A 369 27.71 17.71 27.89
N LEU A 370 26.68 18.54 27.71
CA LEU A 370 25.66 18.36 26.67
C LEU A 370 25.71 19.59 25.76
N ALA A 371 26.06 19.38 24.49
CA ALA A 371 26.32 20.46 23.57
C ALA A 371 25.31 20.51 22.42
N ASP A 372 24.91 21.74 22.08
CA ASP A 372 24.25 22.07 20.82
C ASP A 372 25.23 22.83 19.94
N LYS A 373 25.96 22.11 19.07
CA LYS A 373 27.00 22.69 18.20
C LYS A 373 26.40 23.07 16.83
N ALA A 374 27.01 24.03 16.12
CA ALA A 374 26.62 24.35 14.76
C ALA A 374 26.73 23.12 13.81
N ALA A 375 27.72 22.26 14.02
CA ALA A 375 27.87 21.01 13.28
C ALA A 375 26.73 19.99 13.51
N HIS A 376 25.89 20.17 14.52
CA HIS A 376 24.69 19.36 14.76
C HIS A 376 23.50 19.78 13.88
N LEU A 377 23.54 20.94 13.28
CA LEU A 377 22.50 21.44 12.38
C LEU A 377 22.78 20.97 10.97
N ILE A 378 22.04 19.95 10.52
CA ILE A 378 22.20 19.38 9.19
C ILE A 378 21.41 20.24 8.19
N PRO A 379 22.06 20.84 7.18
CA PRO A 379 21.37 21.70 6.25
C PRO A 379 20.39 20.90 5.37
N ARG A 380 19.25 21.53 5.06
CA ARG A 380 18.27 20.94 4.14
C ARG A 380 18.75 21.14 2.70
N PRO A 381 18.88 20.05 1.89
CA PRO A 381 19.23 20.16 0.49
C PRO A 381 18.20 20.98 -0.28
N VAL A 382 18.65 21.63 -1.37
CA VAL A 382 17.77 22.48 -2.19
C VAL A 382 16.58 21.70 -2.77
N HIS A 383 16.79 20.45 -3.17
CA HIS A 383 15.73 19.60 -3.72
C HIS A 383 14.71 19.13 -2.69
N ASP A 384 15.04 19.22 -1.40
CA ASP A 384 14.15 18.87 -0.27
C ASP A 384 13.32 20.09 0.21
N ARG A 385 13.54 21.26 -0.39
CA ARG A 385 12.78 22.46 -0.08
C ARG A 385 11.44 22.42 -0.79
N LEU A 386 10.41 22.86 -0.10
CA LEU A 386 9.07 23.00 -0.67
C LEU A 386 8.84 24.47 -0.99
N ASP A 387 8.53 24.76 -2.25
CA ASP A 387 8.12 26.10 -2.65
C ASP A 387 6.71 26.41 -2.12
N GLU A 388 6.48 27.62 -1.63
CA GLU A 388 5.15 28.08 -1.18
C GLU A 388 4.11 27.99 -2.32
N HIS A 389 4.53 28.16 -3.57
CA HIS A 389 3.69 28.07 -4.76
C HIS A 389 3.84 26.73 -5.48
N ASN A 390 4.03 25.64 -4.76
CA ASN A 390 4.18 24.32 -5.36
C ASN A 390 2.92 23.88 -6.12
N PRO A 391 3.05 23.12 -7.22
CA PRO A 391 1.92 22.74 -8.06
C PRO A 391 0.94 21.75 -7.39
N TRP A 392 1.34 21.12 -6.29
CA TRP A 392 0.53 20.13 -5.56
C TRP A 392 -0.37 20.76 -4.49
N GLY A 393 -0.22 22.05 -4.20
CA GLY A 393 -1.00 22.75 -3.17
C GLY A 393 -0.63 22.35 -1.74
N PHE A 394 0.60 21.89 -1.50
CA PHE A 394 1.07 21.55 -0.16
C PHE A 394 1.25 22.80 0.70
N LYS A 395 0.73 22.74 1.93
CA LYS A 395 0.72 23.85 2.91
C LYS A 395 1.43 23.47 4.22
N VAL A 396 2.50 22.70 4.12
CA VAL A 396 3.24 22.20 5.28
C VAL A 396 4.35 23.17 5.63
N LYS A 397 4.50 23.48 6.93
CA LYS A 397 5.64 24.26 7.42
C LYS A 397 6.89 23.38 7.42
N VAL A 398 7.84 23.70 6.55
CA VAL A 398 9.10 22.97 6.41
C VAL A 398 10.12 23.53 7.39
N PRO A 399 10.73 22.72 8.28
CA PRO A 399 11.82 23.15 9.13
C PRO A 399 13.03 23.63 8.33
N SER A 400 13.75 24.63 8.84
CA SER A 400 14.92 25.20 8.18
C SER A 400 16.06 24.22 7.97
N HIS A 401 16.22 23.27 8.89
CA HIS A 401 17.24 22.23 8.84
C HIS A 401 16.61 20.87 8.48
N LEU A 402 17.40 20.01 7.87
CA LEU A 402 16.99 18.62 7.62
C LEU A 402 16.89 17.85 8.93
N TYR A 403 17.91 17.97 9.78
CA TYR A 403 17.95 17.42 11.14
C TYR A 403 18.65 18.39 12.09
N ASN A 404 18.28 18.33 13.35
CA ASN A 404 19.01 18.95 14.46
C ASN A 404 19.47 17.84 15.42
N ARG A 405 20.78 17.59 15.48
CA ARG A 405 21.41 16.57 16.30
C ARG A 405 21.97 17.10 17.61
N GLY A 406 21.56 18.29 18.03
CA GLY A 406 21.91 18.90 19.32
C GLY A 406 21.52 17.99 20.48
N GLU A 407 22.41 17.81 21.45
CA GLU A 407 22.18 16.87 22.56
C GLU A 407 21.16 17.45 23.53
N ARG A 408 21.38 18.68 23.96
CA ARG A 408 20.43 19.41 24.83
C ARG A 408 19.09 19.60 24.12
N TYR A 409 19.12 19.98 22.85
CA TYR A 409 17.93 20.17 22.02
C TYR A 409 17.06 18.90 21.96
N ASN A 410 17.65 17.73 21.70
CA ASN A 410 16.92 16.48 21.65
C ASN A 410 16.37 16.06 23.01
N LEU A 411 17.19 16.17 24.08
CA LEU A 411 16.76 15.83 25.44
C LEU A 411 15.63 16.73 25.96
N ALA A 412 15.55 17.96 25.48
CA ALA A 412 14.53 18.95 25.85
C ALA A 412 13.18 18.76 25.12
N ILE A 413 13.04 17.77 24.26
CA ILE A 413 11.76 17.51 23.55
C ILE A 413 10.65 17.33 24.58
N GLY A 414 9.57 18.12 24.43
CA GLY A 414 8.49 18.19 25.40
C GLY A 414 7.70 16.90 25.55
N ARG A 415 7.48 16.17 24.46
CA ARG A 415 6.72 14.91 24.44
C ARG A 415 7.20 13.98 23.33
N GLY A 416 7.43 12.71 23.69
CA GLY A 416 7.95 11.71 22.74
C GLY A 416 9.44 11.86 22.50
N THR A 417 9.94 11.29 21.42
CA THR A 417 11.37 11.19 21.11
C THR A 417 11.80 11.96 19.86
N LEU A 418 10.86 12.40 19.03
CA LEU A 418 11.12 13.02 17.72
C LEU A 418 11.26 14.54 17.85
N THR A 419 12.29 15.08 17.20
CA THR A 419 12.43 16.53 16.98
C THR A 419 11.38 17.04 15.98
N GLU A 420 11.24 18.36 15.82
CA GLU A 420 10.37 18.94 14.80
C GLU A 420 10.81 18.53 13.38
N GLU A 421 12.12 18.48 13.13
CA GLU A 421 12.71 18.09 11.85
C GLU A 421 12.42 16.61 11.53
N GLU A 422 12.58 15.73 12.50
CA GLU A 422 12.29 14.30 12.35
C GLU A 422 10.80 14.04 12.20
N ARG A 423 9.96 14.72 12.93
CA ARG A 423 8.50 14.65 12.79
C ARG A 423 8.06 15.11 11.40
N TYR A 424 8.65 16.21 10.91
CA TYR A 424 8.41 16.64 9.54
C TYR A 424 8.86 15.57 8.55
N LYS A 425 10.03 14.95 8.74
CA LYS A 425 10.54 13.89 7.86
C LYS A 425 9.63 12.67 7.79
N ILE A 426 9.02 12.29 8.90
CA ILE A 426 7.98 11.25 8.91
C ILE A 426 6.74 11.73 8.15
N ASN A 427 6.24 12.93 8.46
CA ASN A 427 5.05 13.47 7.80
C ASN A 427 5.25 13.71 6.31
N GLU A 428 6.49 13.93 5.87
CA GLU A 428 6.84 14.11 4.47
C GLU A 428 6.54 12.88 3.60
N HIS A 429 6.40 11.68 4.20
CA HIS A 429 6.06 10.49 3.43
C HIS A 429 4.79 10.67 2.59
N ILE A 430 3.79 11.42 3.10
CA ILE A 430 2.56 11.66 2.36
C ILE A 430 2.78 12.58 1.15
N ILE A 431 3.67 13.56 1.27
CA ILE A 431 4.10 14.41 0.15
C ILE A 431 4.75 13.53 -0.93
N GLN A 432 5.64 12.63 -0.52
CA GLN A 432 6.31 11.72 -1.44
C GLN A 432 5.33 10.70 -2.05
N THR A 433 4.38 10.18 -1.26
CA THR A 433 3.30 9.33 -1.76
C THR A 433 2.54 10.03 -2.89
N ILE A 434 2.08 11.26 -2.68
CA ILE A 434 1.35 12.01 -3.69
C ILE A 434 2.23 12.25 -4.93
N ARG A 435 3.47 12.71 -4.75
CA ARG A 435 4.41 12.96 -5.85
C ARG A 435 4.72 11.70 -6.67
N MET A 436 4.88 10.57 -6.01
CA MET A 436 5.13 9.28 -6.66
C MET A 436 3.92 8.83 -7.46
N LEU A 437 2.72 8.88 -6.85
CA LEU A 437 1.49 8.45 -7.50
C LEU A 437 1.07 9.35 -8.66
N GLU A 438 1.25 10.68 -8.55
CA GLU A 438 0.93 11.61 -9.64
C GLU A 438 1.85 11.48 -10.87
N ARG A 439 3.04 10.88 -10.70
CA ARG A 439 3.94 10.57 -11.83
C ARG A 439 3.57 9.31 -12.58
N LEU A 440 2.73 8.45 -11.99
CA LEU A 440 2.28 7.25 -12.67
C LEU A 440 1.24 7.62 -13.74
N PRO A 441 1.34 7.05 -14.95
CA PRO A 441 0.41 7.31 -16.04
C PRO A 441 -0.90 6.54 -15.84
N PHE A 442 -1.61 6.83 -14.75
CA PHE A 442 -2.87 6.18 -14.46
C PHE A 442 -3.90 6.38 -15.57
N PRO A 443 -4.61 5.33 -15.98
CA PRO A 443 -5.76 5.46 -16.86
C PRO A 443 -6.83 6.34 -16.21
N ARG A 444 -7.78 6.81 -17.01
CA ARG A 444 -8.78 7.81 -16.58
C ARG A 444 -9.53 7.40 -15.31
N HIS A 445 -9.88 6.14 -15.16
CA HIS A 445 -10.62 5.62 -14.02
C HIS A 445 -9.81 5.51 -12.73
N LEU A 446 -8.48 5.51 -12.80
CA LEU A 446 -7.56 5.45 -11.64
C LEU A 446 -6.98 6.81 -11.24
N ARG A 447 -7.42 7.91 -11.86
CA ARG A 447 -6.91 9.27 -11.56
C ARG A 447 -7.23 9.76 -10.14
N SER A 448 -8.18 9.13 -9.46
CA SER A 448 -8.50 9.41 -8.06
C SER A 448 -7.55 8.77 -7.05
N VAL A 449 -6.68 7.83 -7.48
CA VAL A 449 -5.75 7.13 -6.59
C VAL A 449 -4.85 8.08 -5.78
N PRO A 450 -4.19 9.10 -6.37
CA PRO A 450 -3.37 10.03 -5.60
C PRO A 450 -4.16 10.83 -4.54
N GLU A 451 -5.40 11.23 -4.85
CA GLU A 451 -6.26 11.95 -3.89
C GLU A 451 -6.67 11.05 -2.74
N ILE A 452 -7.11 9.85 -3.02
CA ILE A 452 -7.55 8.90 -1.99
C ILE A 452 -6.37 8.52 -1.09
N ALA A 453 -5.24 8.10 -1.67
CA ALA A 453 -4.05 7.74 -0.92
C ALA A 453 -3.45 8.92 -0.15
N GLY A 454 -3.47 10.11 -0.74
CA GLY A 454 -2.89 11.32 -0.17
C GLY A 454 -3.74 12.02 0.89
N GLY A 455 -5.00 11.63 1.07
CA GLY A 455 -5.96 12.30 1.94
C GLY A 455 -6.05 11.74 3.37
N HIS A 456 -5.42 10.62 3.67
CA HIS A 456 -5.65 9.94 4.96
C HIS A 456 -5.04 10.65 6.18
N HIS A 457 -4.13 11.61 5.99
CA HIS A 457 -3.60 12.47 7.05
C HIS A 457 -4.28 13.86 7.11
N GLU A 458 -5.22 14.13 6.22
CA GLU A 458 -6.04 15.33 6.33
C GLU A 458 -7.06 15.19 7.47
N ARG A 459 -7.55 16.34 7.95
CA ARG A 459 -8.53 16.40 9.04
C ARG A 459 -9.78 17.11 8.59
N MET A 460 -10.91 16.80 9.21
CA MET A 460 -12.20 17.42 8.89
C MET A 460 -12.19 18.94 9.11
N ASP A 461 -11.37 19.43 10.05
CA ASP A 461 -11.23 20.85 10.42
C ASP A 461 -10.24 21.64 9.54
N GLY A 462 -9.59 21.00 8.58
CA GLY A 462 -8.58 21.63 7.72
C GLY A 462 -7.20 21.84 8.37
N LYS A 463 -6.96 21.25 9.55
CA LYS A 463 -5.67 21.32 10.26
C LYS A 463 -4.77 20.11 10.00
N GLY A 464 -5.16 19.24 9.08
CA GLY A 464 -4.35 18.11 8.66
C GLY A 464 -3.22 18.51 7.71
N TYR A 465 -2.61 17.53 7.08
CA TYR A 465 -1.54 17.70 6.12
C TYR A 465 -1.64 16.68 4.98
N PRO A 466 -1.08 16.93 3.80
CA PRO A 466 -0.17 18.03 3.45
C PRO A 466 -0.85 19.27 2.86
N ARG A 467 -2.15 19.22 2.53
CA ARG A 467 -2.88 20.27 1.79
C ARG A 467 -3.79 21.12 2.68
N GLN A 468 -4.03 20.70 3.91
CA GLN A 468 -4.98 21.32 4.85
C GLN A 468 -6.39 21.38 4.25
N LEU A 469 -6.86 20.26 3.71
CA LEU A 469 -8.20 20.13 3.14
C LEU A 469 -9.25 20.08 4.24
N LEU A 470 -10.37 20.75 4.01
CA LEU A 470 -11.57 20.59 4.82
C LEU A 470 -12.28 19.28 4.47
N GLY A 471 -13.08 18.75 5.38
CA GLY A 471 -13.80 17.49 5.17
C GLY A 471 -14.61 17.43 3.87
N GLN A 472 -15.18 18.54 3.47
CA GLN A 472 -15.95 18.67 2.21
C GLN A 472 -15.09 18.56 0.94
N GLN A 473 -13.80 18.83 1.06
CA GLN A 473 -12.83 18.78 -0.05
C GLN A 473 -12.19 17.39 -0.22
N MET A 474 -12.44 16.48 0.72
CA MET A 474 -11.97 15.10 0.68
C MET A 474 -13.08 14.18 0.17
N SER A 475 -12.73 13.23 -0.68
CA SER A 475 -13.64 12.15 -1.07
C SER A 475 -14.01 11.27 0.13
N ILE A 476 -15.15 10.61 0.07
CA ILE A 476 -15.55 9.62 1.08
C ILE A 476 -14.50 8.51 1.22
N PRO A 477 -13.95 7.93 0.14
CA PRO A 477 -12.87 6.95 0.25
C PRO A 477 -11.64 7.45 1.02
N ALA A 478 -11.21 8.69 0.82
CA ALA A 478 -10.09 9.26 1.57
C ALA A 478 -10.38 9.37 3.07
N ARG A 479 -11.61 9.78 3.44
CA ARG A 479 -12.06 9.84 4.84
C ARG A 479 -12.21 8.46 5.46
N ILE A 480 -12.66 7.45 4.70
CA ILE A 480 -12.70 6.05 5.13
C ILE A 480 -11.29 5.54 5.42
N MET A 481 -10.35 5.80 4.54
CA MET A 481 -8.96 5.37 4.69
C MET A 481 -8.31 5.99 5.94
N ALA A 482 -8.62 7.25 6.26
CA ALA A 482 -8.15 7.89 7.48
C ALA A 482 -8.60 7.13 8.74
N ILE A 483 -9.86 6.70 8.80
CA ILE A 483 -10.39 5.89 9.92
C ILE A 483 -9.71 4.53 9.99
N ALA A 484 -9.53 3.86 8.86
CA ALA A 484 -8.88 2.55 8.78
C ALA A 484 -7.42 2.62 9.26
N ASP A 485 -6.66 3.60 8.78
CA ASP A 485 -5.27 3.80 9.15
C ASP A 485 -5.12 4.12 10.65
N ILE A 486 -5.94 5.01 11.19
CA ILE A 486 -5.93 5.37 12.61
C ILE A 486 -6.27 4.18 13.50
N PHE A 487 -7.31 3.42 13.19
CA PHE A 487 -7.70 2.26 13.99
C PHE A 487 -6.62 1.18 13.96
N GLU A 488 -6.09 0.89 12.78
CA GLU A 488 -4.97 -0.04 12.65
C GLU A 488 -3.76 0.43 13.46
N ALA A 489 -3.35 1.70 13.33
CA ALA A 489 -2.20 2.24 14.04
C ALA A 489 -2.36 2.25 15.58
N LEU A 490 -3.58 2.37 16.10
CA LEU A 490 -3.86 2.30 17.54
C LEU A 490 -3.81 0.87 18.07
N THR A 491 -4.27 -0.10 17.27
CA THR A 491 -4.39 -1.50 17.67
C THR A 491 -3.17 -2.35 17.34
N ALA A 492 -2.29 -1.88 16.45
CA ALA A 492 -1.08 -2.61 16.05
C ALA A 492 -0.17 -2.88 17.25
N SER A 493 0.18 -4.16 17.46
CA SER A 493 1.06 -4.63 18.53
C SER A 493 2.51 -4.76 18.11
N ASP A 494 2.81 -4.56 16.83
CA ASP A 494 4.11 -4.82 16.22
C ASP A 494 5.17 -3.74 16.53
N ARG A 495 4.81 -2.71 17.32
CA ARG A 495 5.72 -1.60 17.67
C ARG A 495 6.46 -1.91 18.98
N PRO A 496 7.82 -1.86 19.01
CA PRO A 496 8.63 -2.29 20.15
C PRO A 496 8.45 -1.44 21.42
N TYR A 497 7.85 -0.25 21.27
CA TYR A 497 7.76 0.74 22.36
C TYR A 497 6.33 1.00 22.83
N LYS A 498 5.34 0.37 22.21
CA LYS A 498 3.92 0.46 22.61
C LYS A 498 3.27 -0.89 22.39
N SER A 499 2.79 -1.50 23.47
CA SER A 499 1.78 -2.54 23.36
C SER A 499 0.58 -1.98 22.60
N GLY A 500 0.05 -2.73 21.64
CA GLY A 500 -1.18 -2.35 20.96
C GLY A 500 -2.28 -2.06 21.99
N LYS A 501 -3.06 -1.03 21.73
CA LYS A 501 -4.19 -0.68 22.60
C LYS A 501 -5.30 -1.71 22.46
N THR A 502 -6.12 -1.85 23.49
CA THR A 502 -7.34 -2.62 23.38
C THR A 502 -8.34 -1.94 22.45
N VAL A 503 -9.31 -2.69 21.99
CA VAL A 503 -10.34 -2.17 21.08
C VAL A 503 -11.12 -1.03 21.75
N ALA A 504 -11.54 -1.18 23.02
CA ALA A 504 -12.26 -0.14 23.74
C ALA A 504 -11.42 1.15 23.90
N GLN A 505 -10.13 1.02 24.23
CA GLN A 505 -9.23 2.16 24.31
C GLN A 505 -9.07 2.86 22.96
N SER A 506 -8.95 2.12 21.88
CA SER A 506 -8.80 2.65 20.52
C SER A 506 -10.04 3.41 20.09
N LEU A 507 -11.23 2.86 20.30
CA LEU A 507 -12.49 3.51 19.96
C LEU A 507 -12.74 4.76 20.83
N ALA A 508 -12.35 4.76 22.12
CA ALA A 508 -12.45 5.93 22.96
C ALA A 508 -11.54 7.07 22.48
N ILE A 509 -10.32 6.76 22.04
CA ILE A 509 -9.41 7.76 21.43
C ILE A 509 -10.02 8.31 20.15
N MET A 510 -10.54 7.45 19.26
CA MET A 510 -11.17 7.88 18.02
C MET A 510 -12.43 8.73 18.28
N GLN A 511 -13.19 8.44 19.32
CA GLN A 511 -14.31 9.30 19.75
C GLN A 511 -13.83 10.70 20.15
N SER A 512 -12.70 10.81 20.85
CA SER A 512 -12.07 12.12 21.13
C SER A 512 -11.67 12.83 19.84
N MET A 513 -11.13 12.08 18.86
CA MET A 513 -10.77 12.62 17.55
C MET A 513 -11.99 13.15 16.79
N VAL A 514 -13.16 12.54 16.95
CA VAL A 514 -14.42 13.09 16.39
C VAL A 514 -14.75 14.45 17.02
N ARG A 515 -14.66 14.57 18.34
CA ARG A 515 -14.89 15.84 19.04
C ARG A 515 -13.93 16.94 18.63
N GLU A 516 -12.69 16.56 18.32
CA GLU A 516 -11.64 17.45 17.83
C GLU A 516 -11.73 17.74 16.32
N GLN A 517 -12.79 17.29 15.66
CA GLN A 517 -12.97 17.42 14.22
C GLN A 517 -11.79 16.85 13.39
N HIS A 518 -11.19 15.79 13.87
CA HIS A 518 -10.10 15.12 13.18
C HIS A 518 -10.64 14.14 12.11
N ILE A 519 -11.57 13.27 12.48
CA ILE A 519 -12.17 12.25 11.62
C ILE A 519 -13.66 12.53 11.39
N ASP A 520 -14.20 11.94 10.32
CA ASP A 520 -15.60 12.09 9.93
C ASP A 520 -16.53 11.44 10.97
N PRO A 521 -17.42 12.21 11.63
CA PRO A 521 -18.30 11.68 12.66
C PRO A 521 -19.29 10.66 12.13
N ALA A 522 -19.80 10.83 10.91
CA ALA A 522 -20.77 9.91 10.31
C ALA A 522 -20.13 8.57 9.93
N LEU A 523 -18.90 8.60 9.42
CA LEU A 523 -18.12 7.38 9.13
C LEU A 523 -17.71 6.66 10.41
N PHE A 524 -17.33 7.39 11.45
CA PHE A 524 -17.03 6.79 12.75
C PHE A 524 -18.27 6.14 13.38
N ALA A 525 -19.43 6.79 13.32
CA ALA A 525 -20.69 6.22 13.77
C ALA A 525 -21.03 4.92 13.01
N LEU A 526 -20.82 4.90 11.70
CA LEU A 526 -21.00 3.70 10.88
C LEU A 526 -19.99 2.61 11.25
N PHE A 527 -18.74 2.96 11.47
CA PHE A 527 -17.69 2.02 11.88
C PHE A 527 -18.03 1.32 13.21
N VAL A 528 -18.51 2.09 14.18
CA VAL A 528 -18.94 1.54 15.49
C VAL A 528 -20.23 0.73 15.35
N GLY A 529 -21.24 1.28 14.69
CA GLY A 529 -22.57 0.69 14.61
C GLY A 529 -22.66 -0.57 13.75
N SER A 530 -21.84 -0.68 12.71
CA SER A 530 -21.80 -1.87 11.83
C SER A 530 -21.06 -3.06 12.44
N GLY A 531 -20.28 -2.86 13.51
CA GLY A 531 -19.48 -3.91 14.14
C GLY A 531 -18.22 -4.32 13.35
N ILE A 532 -17.81 -3.57 12.32
CA ILE A 532 -16.62 -3.83 11.51
C ILE A 532 -15.36 -3.96 12.38
N TRP A 533 -15.23 -3.10 13.40
CA TRP A 533 -14.13 -3.15 14.35
C TRP A 533 -14.03 -4.50 15.06
N ARG A 534 -15.16 -5.16 15.31
CA ARG A 534 -15.21 -6.49 15.96
C ARG A 534 -14.71 -7.56 15.01
N ASP A 535 -15.26 -7.60 13.78
CA ASP A 535 -14.88 -8.58 12.78
C ASP A 535 -13.38 -8.50 12.45
N TYR A 536 -12.87 -7.27 12.35
CA TYR A 536 -11.44 -7.03 12.17
C TYR A 536 -10.61 -7.49 13.38
N ALA A 537 -11.06 -7.13 14.60
CA ALA A 537 -10.35 -7.47 15.84
C ALA A 537 -10.25 -8.98 16.06
N GLU A 538 -11.32 -9.72 15.80
CA GLU A 538 -11.33 -11.18 15.90
C GLU A 538 -10.37 -11.86 14.90
N ARG A 539 -10.11 -11.24 13.75
CA ARG A 539 -9.23 -11.79 12.72
C ARG A 539 -7.76 -11.43 12.91
N PHE A 540 -7.45 -10.27 13.43
CA PHE A 540 -6.10 -9.70 13.36
C PHE A 540 -5.49 -9.33 14.71
N LEU A 541 -6.25 -9.16 15.77
CA LEU A 541 -5.75 -8.73 17.07
C LEU A 541 -5.50 -9.89 18.02
N ALA A 542 -4.61 -9.66 18.99
CA ALA A 542 -4.37 -10.62 20.06
C ALA A 542 -5.57 -10.71 21.00
N PRO A 543 -5.84 -11.89 21.60
CA PRO A 543 -6.99 -12.07 22.50
C PRO A 543 -7.06 -11.06 23.65
N GLU A 544 -5.91 -10.60 24.13
CA GLU A 544 -5.79 -9.64 25.24
C GLU A 544 -6.25 -8.23 24.86
N GLN A 545 -6.37 -7.94 23.56
CA GLN A 545 -6.86 -6.67 23.04
C GLN A 545 -8.38 -6.66 22.85
N LEU A 546 -9.02 -7.82 22.89
CA LEU A 546 -10.46 -8.02 22.72
C LEU A 546 -11.18 -7.80 24.05
N ASP A 547 -11.46 -6.55 24.38
CA ASP A 547 -12.23 -6.16 25.56
C ASP A 547 -13.69 -5.82 25.21
N GLN A 548 -14.50 -5.60 26.24
CA GLN A 548 -15.90 -5.23 26.04
C GLN A 548 -16.03 -3.78 25.59
N VAL A 549 -16.82 -3.58 24.55
CA VAL A 549 -17.13 -2.26 23.98
C VAL A 549 -18.63 -1.99 24.12
N ASP A 550 -18.97 -0.89 24.76
CA ASP A 550 -20.34 -0.36 24.80
C ASP A 550 -20.56 0.52 23.57
N SER A 551 -20.98 -0.11 22.47
CA SER A 551 -21.24 0.58 21.20
C SER A 551 -22.37 1.62 21.32
N ASP A 552 -23.39 1.36 22.12
CA ASP A 552 -24.52 2.26 22.29
C ASP A 552 -24.11 3.54 23.04
N ALA A 553 -23.27 3.41 24.08
CA ALA A 553 -22.72 4.56 24.77
C ALA A 553 -21.80 5.41 23.88
N LEU A 554 -20.97 4.78 23.04
CA LEU A 554 -20.13 5.47 22.06
C LEU A 554 -20.97 6.25 21.05
N LEU A 555 -22.03 5.65 20.51
CA LEU A 555 -22.91 6.29 19.53
C LEU A 555 -23.74 7.43 20.16
N ALA A 556 -24.24 7.23 21.38
CA ALA A 556 -25.02 8.25 22.10
C ALA A 556 -24.18 9.51 22.39
N ALA A 557 -22.88 9.36 22.60
CA ALA A 557 -21.98 10.49 22.85
C ALA A 557 -21.59 11.28 21.59
N LEU A 558 -21.99 10.82 20.40
CA LEU A 558 -21.76 11.50 19.10
C LEU A 558 -22.95 12.41 18.71
N THR A 559 -24.11 12.23 19.32
CA THR A 559 -25.31 13.07 19.15
C THR A 559 -25.29 14.23 20.12
#